data_a6448b3665177070872d4a2fa77f1d46
#
_entry.id   a6448b3665177070872d4a2fa77f1d46
#
_cell.length_a   1.000
_cell.length_b   1.000
_cell.length_c   1.000
_cell.angle_alpha   90.00
_cell.angle_beta   90.00
_cell.angle_gamma   90.00
#
_symmetry.space_group_name_H-M   'P 1'
#
loop_
_entity.id
_entity.type
_entity.pdbx_description
1 polymer ?
#
loop_
_entity_poly.entity_id
_entity_poly.type
_entity_poly.pdbx_seq_one_letter_code
_entity_poly.pdbx_strand_id
1 'polypeptide(L)'
;MSGLLVIPPLPSNTILLVEVGSTAHGTGIPGGDDVDETAVVVESAVAVLGLRERTKNVMQRTQPEGSRSGPGDVDRTLYSLRNFLRLCADGNPSMLMALWSPLRYETPEGEKLRGLSWAFVGRHVIPRYRGYMQGQALKLLGLKGSGGHGRRGGGGRTELIEIHGFDTKYAMHCARLGFQCHELLTTGKLTLPIESDYADWLRDLRKGEISFDEWWNTVIGLDALLETMMSDESLPLNADGDAIEELSVDIHERMWNS
;
A
#
# COMPACT_ATOMS: atom_id res chain seq x y z
N MET A 1 13.62 28.74 -13.63
CA MET A 1 14.48 27.65 -13.07
C MET A 1 13.75 27.07 -11.88
N SER A 2 12.98 26.00 -12.07
CA SER A 2 12.37 25.25 -10.97
C SER A 2 13.50 24.40 -10.35
N GLY A 3 14.03 24.85 -9.21
CA GLY A 3 14.95 24.02 -8.43
C GLY A 3 14.23 22.72 -8.06
N LEU A 4 14.78 21.57 -8.43
CA LEU A 4 14.38 20.28 -7.89
C LEU A 4 14.41 20.40 -6.36
N LEU A 5 13.25 20.22 -5.72
CA LEU A 5 13.19 20.14 -4.27
C LEU A 5 13.91 18.85 -3.86
N VAL A 6 14.96 18.99 -3.07
CA VAL A 6 15.68 17.84 -2.52
C VAL A 6 14.81 17.24 -1.43
N ILE A 7 14.55 15.93 -1.50
CA ILE A 7 13.81 15.26 -0.43
C ILE A 7 14.61 15.37 0.87
N PRO A 8 13.99 15.74 1.99
CA PRO A 8 14.69 15.84 3.27
C PRO A 8 15.34 14.51 3.67
N PRO A 9 16.48 14.52 4.40
CA PRO A 9 17.07 13.31 4.93
C PRO A 9 16.08 12.59 5.86
N LEU A 10 16.24 11.28 5.99
CA LEU A 10 15.46 10.50 6.94
C LEU A 10 15.72 10.96 8.37
N PRO A 11 14.68 11.04 9.21
CA PRO A 11 14.85 11.22 10.65
C PRO A 11 15.75 10.12 11.24
N SER A 12 16.56 10.44 12.24
CA SER A 12 17.50 9.49 12.87
C SER A 12 16.82 8.31 13.57
N ASN A 13 15.54 8.47 13.92
CA ASN A 13 14.68 7.43 14.51
C ASN A 13 13.87 6.65 13.47
N THR A 14 14.27 6.67 12.20
CA THR A 14 13.69 5.83 11.15
C THR A 14 14.22 4.41 11.29
N ILE A 15 13.33 3.41 11.33
CA ILE A 15 13.70 1.99 11.45
C ILE A 15 13.52 1.23 10.14
N LEU A 16 12.68 1.71 9.24
CA LEU A 16 12.37 1.05 7.96
C LEU A 16 12.11 2.09 6.88
N LEU A 17 12.65 1.87 5.69
CA LEU A 17 12.30 2.55 4.45
C LEU A 17 12.16 1.51 3.35
N VAL A 18 11.03 1.48 2.69
CA VAL A 18 10.73 0.57 1.59
C VAL A 18 10.20 1.32 0.38
N GLU A 19 10.47 0.75 -0.79
CA GLU A 19 9.84 1.18 -2.02
C GLU A 19 8.43 0.61 -2.11
N VAL A 20 7.46 1.44 -2.50
CA VAL A 20 6.05 1.04 -2.67
C VAL A 20 5.58 1.48 -4.06
N GLY A 21 4.27 1.42 -4.33
CA GLY A 21 3.72 1.87 -5.61
C GLY A 21 3.92 0.87 -6.75
N SER A 22 3.82 1.36 -7.99
CA SER A 22 3.85 0.54 -9.21
C SER A 22 5.19 -0.17 -9.41
N THR A 23 6.28 0.48 -9.06
CA THR A 23 7.64 -0.06 -9.18
C THR A 23 7.85 -1.27 -8.27
N ALA A 24 7.44 -1.15 -7.00
CA ALA A 24 7.52 -2.25 -6.04
C ALA A 24 6.72 -3.49 -6.46
N HIS A 25 5.62 -3.28 -7.19
CA HIS A 25 4.81 -4.39 -7.72
C HIS A 25 5.36 -5.00 -9.01
N GLY A 26 6.33 -4.37 -9.68
CA GLY A 26 6.79 -4.77 -11.01
C GLY A 26 5.73 -4.55 -12.11
N THR A 27 4.76 -3.66 -11.87
CA THR A 27 3.70 -3.29 -12.81
C THR A 27 3.88 -1.88 -13.36
N GLY A 28 5.00 -1.23 -13.06
CA GLY A 28 5.37 0.08 -13.53
C GLY A 28 5.69 0.09 -15.04
N ILE A 29 5.55 1.27 -15.65
CA ILE A 29 5.99 1.49 -17.03
C ILE A 29 7.45 1.99 -16.96
N PRO A 30 8.41 1.31 -17.60
CA PRO A 30 9.81 1.71 -17.56
C PRO A 30 10.00 3.19 -17.94
N GLY A 31 10.64 3.97 -17.05
CA GLY A 31 10.91 5.39 -17.27
C GLY A 31 9.70 6.33 -17.22
N GLY A 32 8.54 5.84 -16.81
CA GLY A 32 7.29 6.61 -16.77
C GLY A 32 6.73 6.89 -15.37
N ASP A 33 7.24 6.21 -14.35
CA ASP A 33 6.68 6.29 -12.99
C ASP A 33 7.58 7.11 -12.04
N ASP A 34 6.94 7.70 -11.03
CA ASP A 34 7.54 8.27 -9.84
C ASP A 34 8.01 7.16 -8.86
N VAL A 35 8.83 7.54 -7.90
CA VAL A 35 9.29 6.65 -6.83
C VAL A 35 8.44 6.93 -5.59
N ASP A 36 7.62 5.96 -5.23
CA ASP A 36 6.85 6.00 -3.99
C ASP A 36 7.62 5.28 -2.87
N GLU A 37 7.74 5.92 -1.71
CA GLU A 37 8.43 5.36 -0.54
C GLU A 37 7.56 5.43 0.72
N THR A 38 7.66 4.39 1.54
CA THR A 38 7.08 4.36 2.89
C THR A 38 8.20 4.18 3.90
N ALA A 39 8.25 5.07 4.89
CA ALA A 39 9.16 4.98 6.02
C ALA A 39 8.40 4.81 7.33
N VAL A 40 8.97 4.03 8.26
CA VAL A 40 8.48 3.88 9.63
C VAL A 40 9.45 4.54 10.59
N VAL A 41 8.92 5.43 11.43
CA VAL A 41 9.67 6.28 12.36
C VAL A 41 9.18 6.02 13.78
N VAL A 42 10.07 5.74 14.71
CA VAL A 42 9.72 5.50 16.12
C VAL A 42 9.46 6.84 16.82
N GLU A 43 8.32 6.95 17.51
CA GLU A 43 7.96 8.15 18.24
C GLU A 43 8.82 8.31 19.50
N SER A 44 9.16 9.55 19.84
CA SER A 44 9.80 9.84 21.13
C SER A 44 8.84 9.58 22.30
N ALA A 45 9.38 9.33 23.50
CA ALA A 45 8.58 9.15 24.72
C ALA A 45 7.58 10.30 24.94
N VAL A 46 8.00 11.56 24.69
CA VAL A 46 7.12 12.72 24.78
C VAL A 46 5.99 12.69 23.75
N ALA A 47 6.24 12.10 22.57
CA ALA A 47 5.21 11.97 21.56
C ALA A 47 4.19 10.86 21.89
N VAL A 48 4.60 9.83 22.62
CA VAL A 48 3.73 8.72 23.03
C VAL A 48 2.98 9.05 24.32
N LEU A 49 3.68 9.52 25.34
CA LEU A 49 3.14 9.73 26.68
C LEU A 49 2.61 11.15 26.94
N GLY A 50 2.98 12.11 26.07
CA GLY A 50 2.56 13.51 26.22
C GLY A 50 1.10 13.73 25.88
N LEU A 51 0.53 14.85 26.37
CA LEU A 51 -0.89 15.19 26.23
C LEU A 51 -1.26 15.86 24.91
N ARG A 52 -0.28 16.17 24.05
CA ARG A 52 -0.55 16.85 22.78
C ARG A 52 -0.83 15.83 21.67
N GLU A 53 -1.82 16.11 20.85
CA GLU A 53 -2.04 15.34 19.63
C GLU A 53 -0.80 15.39 18.72
N ARG A 54 -0.44 14.27 18.11
CA ARG A 54 0.74 14.13 17.27
C ARG A 54 0.37 13.73 15.85
N THR A 55 1.17 14.20 14.91
CA THR A 55 1.02 13.83 13.51
C THR A 55 1.32 12.33 13.34
N LYS A 56 0.38 11.62 12.73
CA LYS A 56 0.47 10.16 12.50
C LYS A 56 1.31 9.82 11.30
N ASN A 57 1.34 10.71 10.31
CA ASN A 57 2.14 10.59 9.10
C ASN A 57 2.52 11.95 8.55
N VAL A 58 3.65 12.01 7.84
CA VAL A 58 4.16 13.19 7.14
C VAL A 58 4.54 12.80 5.73
N MET A 59 4.06 13.57 4.74
CA MET A 59 4.46 13.39 3.35
C MET A 59 5.61 14.34 3.00
N GLN A 60 6.62 13.79 2.35
CA GLN A 60 7.77 14.52 1.78
C GLN A 60 7.76 14.29 0.27
N ARG A 61 7.96 15.33 -0.52
CA ARG A 61 7.90 15.28 -1.97
C ARG A 61 9.01 16.10 -2.60
N THR A 62 9.45 15.67 -3.78
CA THR A 62 10.40 16.43 -4.61
C THR A 62 9.72 17.49 -5.47
N GLN A 63 8.38 17.51 -5.53
CA GLN A 63 7.62 18.54 -6.25
C GLN A 63 6.91 19.49 -5.29
N PRO A 64 6.56 20.71 -5.81
CA PRO A 64 5.68 21.65 -5.11
C PRO A 64 4.31 21.02 -4.80
N GLU A 65 3.71 21.45 -3.70
CA GLU A 65 2.36 21.04 -3.33
C GLU A 65 1.35 21.30 -4.45
N GLY A 66 0.52 20.30 -4.75
CA GLY A 66 -0.47 20.36 -5.81
C GLY A 66 0.05 20.00 -7.22
N SER A 67 1.35 19.83 -7.40
CA SER A 67 1.92 19.34 -8.67
C SER A 67 1.76 17.82 -8.78
N ARG A 68 1.67 17.32 -10.02
CA ARG A 68 1.70 15.88 -10.32
C ARG A 68 3.15 15.38 -10.27
N SER A 69 3.36 14.22 -9.65
CA SER A 69 4.63 13.50 -9.72
C SER A 69 4.85 12.92 -11.11
N GLY A 70 6.08 12.87 -11.53
CA GLY A 70 6.51 12.32 -12.80
C GLY A 70 7.81 11.52 -12.66
N PRO A 71 8.41 11.08 -13.78
CA PRO A 71 9.62 10.27 -13.76
C PRO A 71 10.75 10.93 -12.97
N GLY A 72 11.31 10.15 -12.01
CA GLY A 72 12.41 10.63 -11.16
C GLY A 72 11.99 11.45 -9.93
N ASP A 73 10.71 11.75 -9.79
CA ASP A 73 10.18 12.37 -8.58
C ASP A 73 10.05 11.32 -7.46
N VAL A 74 10.20 11.78 -6.22
CA VAL A 74 10.07 10.93 -5.03
C VAL A 74 8.94 11.44 -4.16
N ASP A 75 8.00 10.55 -3.86
CA ASP A 75 6.91 10.75 -2.92
C ASP A 75 7.12 9.82 -1.71
N ARG A 76 7.61 10.37 -0.59
CA ARG A 76 7.88 9.62 0.63
C ARG A 76 6.87 9.95 1.70
N THR A 77 6.24 8.91 2.26
CA THR A 77 5.38 9.06 3.44
C THR A 77 6.05 8.43 4.66
N LEU A 78 6.28 9.25 5.69
CA LEU A 78 6.77 8.82 6.99
C LEU A 78 5.58 8.49 7.88
N TYR A 79 5.51 7.27 8.39
CA TYR A 79 4.49 6.83 9.37
C TYR A 79 5.12 6.69 10.74
N SER A 80 4.44 7.14 11.79
CA SER A 80 4.82 6.77 13.14
C SER A 80 4.63 5.25 13.34
N LEU A 81 5.49 4.61 14.13
CA LEU A 81 5.44 3.16 14.35
C LEU A 81 4.05 2.71 14.81
N ARG A 82 3.49 3.37 15.82
CA ARG A 82 2.16 3.03 16.34
C ARG A 82 1.06 3.15 15.29
N ASN A 83 1.12 4.19 14.45
CA ASN A 83 0.14 4.34 13.37
C ASN A 83 0.32 3.28 12.29
N PHE A 84 1.56 2.95 11.93
CA PHE A 84 1.87 1.89 10.98
C PHE A 84 1.35 0.54 11.46
N LEU A 85 1.70 0.13 12.70
CA LEU A 85 1.24 -1.12 13.31
C LEU A 85 -0.30 -1.21 13.35
N ARG A 86 -0.96 -0.13 13.77
CA ARG A 86 -2.43 -0.09 13.81
C ARG A 86 -3.05 -0.25 12.43
N LEU A 87 -2.50 0.41 11.40
CA LEU A 87 -3.00 0.28 10.04
C LEU A 87 -2.76 -1.14 9.47
N CYS A 88 -1.62 -1.77 9.80
CA CYS A 88 -1.37 -3.17 9.44
C CYS A 88 -2.35 -4.11 10.16
N ALA A 89 -2.56 -3.91 11.46
CA ALA A 89 -3.51 -4.70 12.25
C ALA A 89 -4.96 -4.52 11.77
N ASP A 90 -5.31 -3.33 11.27
CA ASP A 90 -6.59 -3.05 10.63
C ASP A 90 -6.73 -3.69 9.22
N GLY A 91 -5.70 -4.37 8.72
CA GLY A 91 -5.69 -5.00 7.40
C GLY A 91 -5.57 -4.02 6.23
N ASN A 92 -4.98 -2.83 6.43
CA ASN A 92 -4.81 -1.85 5.36
C ASN A 92 -3.86 -2.39 4.26
N PRO A 93 -4.32 -2.58 3.00
CA PRO A 93 -3.50 -3.19 1.95
C PRO A 93 -2.19 -2.46 1.66
N SER A 94 -2.20 -1.11 1.69
CA SER A 94 -1.02 -0.30 1.40
C SER A 94 0.03 -0.41 2.50
N MET A 95 -0.38 -0.58 3.76
CA MET A 95 0.55 -0.73 4.87
C MET A 95 1.04 -2.16 4.99
N LEU A 96 0.16 -3.14 4.84
CA LEU A 96 0.55 -4.54 4.84
C LEU A 96 1.62 -4.84 3.79
N MET A 97 1.44 -4.36 2.55
CA MET A 97 2.42 -4.61 1.49
C MET A 97 3.82 -4.09 1.84
N ALA A 98 3.94 -3.02 2.62
CA ALA A 98 5.23 -2.45 2.99
C ALA A 98 6.10 -3.44 3.78
N LEU A 99 5.50 -4.42 4.47
CA LEU A 99 6.23 -5.46 5.22
C LEU A 99 7.02 -6.41 4.29
N TRP A 100 6.63 -6.53 3.03
CA TRP A 100 7.29 -7.38 2.02
C TRP A 100 7.90 -6.60 0.87
N SER A 101 7.76 -5.28 0.87
CA SER A 101 8.26 -4.40 -0.19
C SER A 101 9.79 -4.35 -0.27
N PRO A 102 10.37 -4.01 -1.44
CA PRO A 102 11.80 -3.86 -1.62
C PRO A 102 12.41 -2.86 -0.64
N LEU A 103 13.48 -3.29 0.04
CA LEU A 103 14.17 -2.49 1.05
C LEU A 103 15.01 -1.38 0.42
N ARG A 104 14.95 -0.20 1.04
CA ARG A 104 15.87 0.93 0.83
C ARG A 104 16.76 1.18 2.06
N TYR A 105 16.20 0.98 3.26
CA TYR A 105 16.91 1.10 4.53
C TYR A 105 16.19 0.28 5.61
N GLU A 106 16.94 -0.34 6.50
CA GLU A 106 16.43 -1.13 7.61
C GLU A 106 17.40 -1.12 8.78
N THR A 107 16.89 -1.04 10.00
CA THR A 107 17.61 -1.26 11.25
C THR A 107 17.25 -2.64 11.83
N PRO A 108 17.94 -3.11 12.89
CA PRO A 108 17.53 -4.33 13.61
C PRO A 108 16.08 -4.29 14.11
N GLU A 109 15.54 -3.10 14.46
CA GLU A 109 14.15 -2.92 14.86
C GLU A 109 13.21 -3.04 13.65
N GLY A 110 13.63 -2.56 12.48
CA GLY A 110 12.92 -2.74 11.22
C GLY A 110 12.85 -4.22 10.82
N GLU A 111 13.95 -4.95 10.96
CA GLU A 111 13.99 -6.40 10.72
C GLU A 111 13.03 -7.16 11.65
N LYS A 112 12.98 -6.81 12.95
CA LYS A 112 12.01 -7.38 13.89
C LYS A 112 10.57 -7.10 13.45
N LEU A 113 10.28 -5.85 13.02
CA LEU A 113 8.96 -5.47 12.54
C LEU A 113 8.53 -6.33 11.35
N ARG A 114 9.39 -6.52 10.36
CA ARG A 114 9.10 -7.37 9.19
C ARG A 114 9.04 -8.85 9.55
N GLY A 115 9.87 -9.30 10.50
CA GLY A 115 9.85 -10.67 11.01
C GLY A 115 8.51 -11.04 11.68
N LEU A 116 7.77 -10.05 12.21
CA LEU A 116 6.44 -10.25 12.79
C LEU A 116 5.30 -10.13 11.76
N SER A 117 5.59 -10.05 10.47
CA SER A 117 4.57 -9.83 9.43
C SER A 117 3.41 -10.85 9.46
N TRP A 118 3.66 -12.08 9.90
CA TRP A 118 2.65 -13.11 10.07
C TRP A 118 1.54 -12.74 11.06
N ALA A 119 1.84 -11.94 12.10
CA ALA A 119 0.88 -11.53 13.12
C ALA A 119 -0.24 -10.62 12.57
N PHE A 120 -0.04 -10.03 11.39
CA PHE A 120 -1.03 -9.17 10.74
C PHE A 120 -1.93 -9.92 9.76
N VAL A 121 -1.72 -11.24 9.56
CA VAL A 121 -2.45 -12.00 8.54
C VAL A 121 -3.60 -12.78 9.17
N GLY A 122 -4.81 -12.56 8.65
CA GLY A 122 -6.02 -13.25 9.08
C GLY A 122 -7.24 -12.82 8.26
N ARG A 123 -8.39 -13.45 8.52
CA ARG A 123 -9.65 -13.17 7.77
C ARG A 123 -10.12 -11.72 7.85
N HIS A 124 -9.76 -11.00 8.89
CA HIS A 124 -10.08 -9.57 9.06
C HIS A 124 -9.55 -8.67 7.95
N VAL A 125 -8.53 -9.10 7.18
CA VAL A 125 -8.01 -8.31 6.04
C VAL A 125 -8.98 -8.33 4.85
N ILE A 126 -9.81 -9.37 4.69
CA ILE A 126 -10.69 -9.56 3.54
C ILE A 126 -11.64 -8.36 3.35
N PRO A 127 -12.43 -7.92 4.34
CA PRO A 127 -13.31 -6.77 4.17
C PRO A 127 -12.59 -5.49 3.75
N ARG A 128 -11.34 -5.32 4.22
CA ARG A 128 -10.51 -4.15 3.85
C ARG A 128 -10.09 -4.23 2.38
N TYR A 129 -9.52 -5.35 1.95
CA TYR A 129 -9.13 -5.55 0.56
C TYR A 129 -10.33 -5.42 -0.39
N ARG A 130 -11.46 -6.06 -0.09
CA ARG A 130 -12.71 -5.95 -0.86
C ARG A 130 -13.20 -4.50 -0.93
N GLY A 131 -13.17 -3.76 0.19
CA GLY A 131 -13.53 -2.33 0.21
C GLY A 131 -12.62 -1.46 -0.66
N TYR A 132 -11.32 -1.76 -0.69
CA TYR A 132 -10.38 -1.08 -1.59
C TYR A 132 -10.62 -1.46 -3.06
N MET A 133 -10.85 -2.75 -3.37
CA MET A 133 -11.24 -3.23 -4.72
C MET A 133 -12.48 -2.49 -5.22
N GLN A 134 -13.54 -2.49 -4.42
CA GLN A 134 -14.79 -1.77 -4.72
C GLN A 134 -14.55 -0.27 -4.93
N GLY A 135 -13.69 0.34 -4.10
CA GLY A 135 -13.31 1.74 -4.26
C GLY A 135 -12.64 2.04 -5.59
N GLN A 136 -11.80 1.13 -6.11
CA GLN A 136 -11.18 1.26 -7.44
C GLN A 136 -12.19 1.03 -8.56
N ALA A 137 -13.04 0.02 -8.43
CA ALA A 137 -14.12 -0.26 -9.40
C ALA A 137 -15.09 0.93 -9.52
N LEU A 138 -15.50 1.53 -8.41
CA LEU A 138 -16.36 2.72 -8.42
C LEU A 138 -15.71 3.94 -9.08
N LYS A 139 -14.39 4.11 -8.93
CA LYS A 139 -13.64 5.16 -9.64
C LYS A 139 -13.57 4.88 -11.14
N LEU A 140 -13.33 3.62 -11.52
CA LEU A 140 -13.33 3.17 -12.91
C LEU A 140 -14.67 3.47 -13.59
N LEU A 141 -15.77 3.17 -12.90
CA LEU A 141 -17.14 3.39 -13.40
C LEU A 141 -17.60 4.86 -13.32
N GLY A 142 -16.75 5.78 -12.84
CA GLY A 142 -17.12 7.18 -12.67
C GLY A 142 -18.12 7.47 -11.56
N LEU A 143 -18.44 6.47 -10.72
CA LEU A 143 -19.42 6.56 -9.62
C LEU A 143 -18.81 7.13 -8.33
N LYS A 144 -17.48 7.23 -8.24
CA LYS A 144 -16.76 7.85 -7.12
C LYS A 144 -15.65 8.75 -7.66
N GLY A 145 -15.64 10.01 -7.24
CA GLY A 145 -14.60 10.95 -7.62
C GLY A 145 -13.21 10.47 -7.15
N SER A 146 -12.18 10.73 -7.95
CA SER A 146 -10.79 10.58 -7.51
C SER A 146 -10.55 11.62 -6.40
N GLY A 147 -10.43 11.17 -5.14
CA GLY A 147 -10.27 12.03 -3.97
C GLY A 147 -8.95 12.82 -4.00
N GLY A 148 -8.92 13.90 -4.75
CA GLY A 148 -7.93 14.96 -4.72
C GLY A 148 -8.67 16.28 -4.60
N HIS A 149 -8.23 17.16 -3.73
CA HIS A 149 -8.84 18.44 -3.48
C HIS A 149 -9.13 19.18 -4.80
N GLY A 150 -10.40 19.36 -5.14
CA GLY A 150 -10.83 20.39 -6.08
C GLY A 150 -11.24 19.98 -7.50
N ARG A 151 -11.39 18.72 -7.87
CA ARG A 151 -11.95 18.37 -9.19
C ARG A 151 -13.34 17.72 -9.10
N ARG A 152 -14.39 18.53 -9.30
CA ARG A 152 -15.69 18.08 -9.78
C ARG A 152 -15.52 17.67 -11.26
N GLY A 153 -15.48 16.37 -11.52
CA GLY A 153 -15.42 15.87 -12.89
C GLY A 153 -14.93 14.42 -12.91
N GLY A 154 -15.66 13.59 -13.60
CA GLY A 154 -15.52 12.18 -13.94
C GLY A 154 -14.23 11.45 -13.55
N GLY A 155 -14.42 10.31 -12.95
CA GLY A 155 -13.42 9.61 -12.18
C GLY A 155 -12.37 8.81 -12.92
N GLY A 156 -11.94 9.15 -14.12
CA GLY A 156 -10.91 8.41 -14.84
C GLY A 156 -9.84 9.31 -15.46
N ARG A 157 -8.73 8.71 -15.89
CA ARG A 157 -7.76 9.36 -16.74
C ARG A 157 -8.34 9.40 -18.16
N THR A 158 -8.78 10.57 -18.60
CA THR A 158 -9.44 10.78 -19.90
C THR A 158 -8.62 10.15 -21.04
N GLU A 159 -7.30 10.27 -20.99
CA GLU A 159 -6.37 9.72 -21.98
C GLU A 159 -6.45 8.18 -22.09
N LEU A 160 -6.56 7.47 -20.94
CA LEU A 160 -6.67 6.01 -20.94
C LEU A 160 -8.05 5.54 -21.42
N ILE A 161 -9.09 6.29 -21.08
CA ILE A 161 -10.46 6.00 -21.50
C ILE A 161 -10.61 6.21 -23.02
N GLU A 162 -10.01 7.26 -23.58
CA GLU A 162 -10.01 7.52 -25.04
C GLU A 162 -9.30 6.43 -25.82
N ILE A 163 -8.17 5.90 -25.30
CA ILE A 163 -7.37 4.88 -25.98
C ILE A 163 -7.96 3.48 -25.80
N HIS A 164 -8.40 3.12 -24.58
CA HIS A 164 -8.72 1.74 -24.21
C HIS A 164 -10.21 1.50 -23.91
N GLY A 165 -11.03 2.57 -23.92
CA GLY A 165 -12.46 2.50 -23.55
C GLY A 165 -12.72 2.56 -22.04
N PHE A 166 -11.69 2.39 -21.18
CA PHE A 166 -11.77 2.48 -19.72
C PHE A 166 -10.41 2.82 -19.09
N ASP A 167 -10.39 3.24 -17.83
CA ASP A 167 -9.15 3.55 -17.10
C ASP A 167 -8.46 2.26 -16.65
N THR A 168 -7.50 1.79 -17.47
CA THR A 168 -6.73 0.56 -17.24
C THR A 168 -5.91 0.59 -15.95
N LYS A 169 -5.54 1.77 -15.41
CA LYS A 169 -4.81 1.87 -14.14
C LYS A 169 -5.72 1.59 -12.94
N TYR A 170 -6.96 2.06 -12.94
CA TYR A 170 -7.93 1.70 -11.90
C TYR A 170 -8.32 0.22 -11.98
N ALA A 171 -8.52 -0.29 -13.20
CA ALA A 171 -8.81 -1.71 -13.43
C ALA A 171 -7.68 -2.61 -12.87
N MET A 172 -6.43 -2.30 -13.20
CA MET A 172 -5.25 -3.04 -12.73
C MET A 172 -5.14 -2.97 -11.19
N HIS A 173 -5.31 -1.79 -10.58
CA HIS A 173 -5.28 -1.67 -9.12
C HIS A 173 -6.37 -2.47 -8.42
N CYS A 174 -7.58 -2.53 -9.02
CA CYS A 174 -8.69 -3.32 -8.48
C CYS A 174 -8.35 -4.81 -8.47
N ALA A 175 -7.96 -5.37 -9.61
CA ALA A 175 -7.65 -6.79 -9.75
C ALA A 175 -6.43 -7.20 -8.90
N ARG A 176 -5.37 -6.38 -8.88
CA ARG A 176 -4.19 -6.61 -8.07
C ARG A 176 -4.51 -6.79 -6.57
N LEU A 177 -5.40 -5.96 -6.03
CA LEU A 177 -5.83 -6.09 -4.64
C LEU A 177 -6.48 -7.44 -4.35
N GLY A 178 -7.31 -7.94 -5.27
CA GLY A 178 -7.92 -9.26 -5.15
C GLY A 178 -6.90 -10.40 -5.16
N PHE A 179 -5.99 -10.39 -6.13
CA PHE A 179 -4.90 -11.37 -6.21
C PHE A 179 -4.00 -11.33 -4.96
N GLN A 180 -3.61 -10.14 -4.51
CA GLN A 180 -2.77 -10.00 -3.32
C GLN A 180 -3.46 -10.43 -2.03
N CYS A 181 -4.77 -10.18 -1.87
CA CYS A 181 -5.52 -10.68 -0.73
C CYS A 181 -5.55 -12.21 -0.71
N HIS A 182 -5.81 -12.83 -1.86
CA HIS A 182 -5.77 -14.28 -2.01
C HIS A 182 -4.38 -14.86 -1.69
N GLU A 183 -3.33 -14.31 -2.30
CA GLU A 183 -1.94 -14.72 -2.03
C GLU A 183 -1.61 -14.61 -0.53
N LEU A 184 -1.91 -13.47 0.10
CA LEU A 184 -1.63 -13.22 1.50
C LEU A 184 -2.28 -14.26 2.42
N LEU A 185 -3.52 -14.61 2.15
CA LEU A 185 -4.26 -15.58 2.97
C LEU A 185 -3.84 -17.03 2.72
N THR A 186 -3.41 -17.37 1.51
CA THR A 186 -2.98 -18.73 1.15
C THR A 186 -1.54 -19.03 1.51
N THR A 187 -0.67 -18.02 1.48
CA THR A 187 0.78 -18.18 1.67
C THR A 187 1.32 -17.53 2.95
N GLY A 188 0.52 -16.67 3.60
CA GLY A 188 0.92 -15.87 4.76
C GLY A 188 1.83 -14.68 4.42
N LYS A 189 2.09 -14.40 3.14
CA LYS A 189 3.01 -13.33 2.69
C LYS A 189 2.62 -12.77 1.33
N LEU A 190 3.22 -11.64 0.95
CA LEU A 190 3.16 -11.10 -0.41
C LEU A 190 4.52 -11.24 -1.07
N THR A 191 4.53 -11.67 -2.35
CA THR A 191 5.72 -11.70 -3.19
C THR A 191 5.83 -10.40 -3.98
N LEU A 192 6.88 -9.62 -3.72
CA LEU A 192 7.12 -8.34 -4.37
C LEU A 192 8.59 -8.23 -4.82
N PRO A 193 8.88 -7.88 -6.09
CA PRO A 193 7.88 -7.70 -7.17
C PRO A 193 7.04 -8.95 -7.41
N ILE A 194 5.86 -8.77 -8.03
CA ILE A 194 4.95 -9.88 -8.33
C ILE A 194 5.62 -10.80 -9.36
N GLU A 195 5.86 -12.06 -8.98
CA GLU A 195 6.56 -13.08 -9.81
C GLU A 195 5.62 -14.22 -10.28
N SER A 196 4.32 -14.06 -10.09
CA SER A 196 3.31 -15.06 -10.42
C SER A 196 2.70 -14.84 -11.82
N ASP A 197 1.99 -15.84 -12.34
CA ASP A 197 1.32 -15.79 -13.65
C ASP A 197 0.38 -14.58 -13.79
N TYR A 198 -0.21 -14.11 -12.70
CA TYR A 198 -1.05 -12.92 -12.75
C TYR A 198 -0.27 -11.59 -12.93
N ALA A 199 1.05 -11.59 -12.80
CA ALA A 199 1.86 -10.40 -13.06
C ALA A 199 1.81 -10.00 -14.55
N ASP A 200 1.90 -10.96 -15.44
CA ASP A 200 1.78 -10.73 -16.90
C ASP A 200 0.38 -10.22 -17.22
N TRP A 201 -0.64 -10.89 -16.70
CA TRP A 201 -2.03 -10.47 -16.89
C TRP A 201 -2.27 -9.02 -16.40
N LEU A 202 -1.72 -8.63 -15.23
CA LEU A 202 -1.82 -7.25 -14.75
C LEU A 202 -1.09 -6.24 -15.64
N ARG A 203 0.06 -6.62 -16.21
CA ARG A 203 0.79 -5.78 -17.17
C ARG A 203 0.01 -5.62 -18.47
N ASP A 204 -0.58 -6.68 -18.96
CA ASP A 204 -1.38 -6.67 -20.19
C ASP A 204 -2.67 -5.86 -19.99
N LEU A 205 -3.33 -6.00 -18.84
CA LEU A 205 -4.45 -5.15 -18.46
C LEU A 205 -4.03 -3.66 -18.41
N ARG A 206 -2.84 -3.36 -17.89
CA ARG A 206 -2.30 -1.99 -17.80
C ARG A 206 -2.05 -1.38 -19.18
N LYS A 207 -1.66 -2.20 -20.16
CA LYS A 207 -1.47 -1.82 -21.58
C LYS A 207 -2.79 -1.72 -22.36
N GLY A 208 -3.90 -2.22 -21.80
CA GLY A 208 -5.21 -2.28 -22.47
C GLY A 208 -5.38 -3.50 -23.38
N GLU A 209 -4.57 -4.54 -23.23
CA GLU A 209 -4.64 -5.79 -23.99
C GLU A 209 -5.72 -6.74 -23.43
N ILE A 210 -6.20 -6.49 -22.20
CA ILE A 210 -7.31 -7.20 -21.56
C ILE A 210 -8.59 -6.38 -21.71
N SER A 211 -9.68 -7.02 -22.15
CA SER A 211 -10.96 -6.37 -22.32
C SER A 211 -11.63 -6.03 -20.98
N PHE A 212 -12.57 -5.06 -21.01
CA PHE A 212 -13.38 -4.72 -19.83
C PHE A 212 -14.18 -5.91 -19.29
N ASP A 213 -14.75 -6.72 -20.18
CA ASP A 213 -15.57 -7.88 -19.79
C ASP A 213 -14.71 -8.98 -19.14
N GLU A 214 -13.51 -9.23 -19.64
CA GLU A 214 -12.57 -10.16 -19.04
C GLU A 214 -12.11 -9.68 -17.66
N TRP A 215 -11.73 -8.40 -17.54
CA TRP A 215 -11.40 -7.79 -16.26
C TRP A 215 -12.56 -7.91 -15.26
N TRP A 216 -13.79 -7.59 -15.70
CA TRP A 216 -14.99 -7.63 -14.85
C TRP A 216 -15.25 -9.04 -14.31
N ASN A 217 -15.20 -10.05 -15.20
CA ASN A 217 -15.37 -11.46 -14.83
C ASN A 217 -14.29 -11.91 -13.84
N THR A 218 -13.04 -11.50 -14.05
CA THR A 218 -11.92 -11.81 -13.15
C THR A 218 -12.16 -11.19 -11.76
N VAL A 219 -12.55 -9.92 -11.69
CA VAL A 219 -12.79 -9.22 -10.42
C VAL A 219 -13.96 -9.80 -9.65
N ILE A 220 -15.06 -10.18 -10.34
CA ILE A 220 -16.20 -10.87 -9.71
C ILE A 220 -15.75 -12.23 -9.17
N GLY A 221 -14.95 -12.99 -9.93
CA GLY A 221 -14.41 -14.27 -9.50
C GLY A 221 -13.53 -14.14 -8.27
N LEU A 222 -12.66 -13.13 -8.23
CA LEU A 222 -11.83 -12.83 -7.06
C LEU A 222 -12.68 -12.44 -5.84
N ASP A 223 -13.69 -11.59 -6.02
CA ASP A 223 -14.57 -11.18 -4.93
C ASP A 223 -15.33 -12.36 -4.33
N ALA A 224 -15.87 -13.25 -5.17
CA ALA A 224 -16.53 -14.49 -4.74
C ALA A 224 -15.56 -15.44 -4.00
N LEU A 225 -14.33 -15.59 -4.51
CA LEU A 225 -13.30 -16.39 -3.85
C LEU A 225 -12.98 -15.85 -2.45
N LEU A 226 -12.75 -14.55 -2.31
CA LEU A 226 -12.49 -13.91 -1.03
C LEU A 226 -13.67 -14.04 -0.08
N GLU A 227 -14.90 -13.95 -0.57
CA GLU A 227 -16.12 -14.22 0.22
C GLU A 227 -16.10 -15.62 0.83
N THR A 228 -15.74 -16.63 0.02
CA THR A 228 -15.62 -18.01 0.50
C THR A 228 -14.57 -18.15 1.60
N MET A 229 -13.42 -17.47 1.46
CA MET A 229 -12.34 -17.49 2.44
C MET A 229 -12.71 -16.84 3.78
N MET A 230 -13.74 -16.00 3.85
CA MET A 230 -14.24 -15.45 5.11
C MET A 230 -14.75 -16.54 6.07
N SER A 231 -15.19 -17.66 5.55
CA SER A 231 -15.72 -18.79 6.32
C SER A 231 -14.65 -19.86 6.60
N ASP A 232 -13.41 -19.68 6.16
CA ASP A 232 -12.34 -20.64 6.37
C ASP A 232 -11.78 -20.52 7.81
N GLU A 233 -12.18 -21.46 8.65
CA GLU A 233 -11.76 -21.50 10.06
C GLU A 233 -10.29 -21.88 10.26
N SER A 234 -9.60 -22.35 9.22
CA SER A 234 -8.16 -22.63 9.29
C SER A 234 -7.31 -21.33 9.34
N LEU A 235 -7.88 -20.21 8.89
CA LEU A 235 -7.26 -18.90 8.94
C LEU A 235 -7.55 -18.19 10.27
N PRO A 236 -6.56 -17.47 10.85
CA PRO A 236 -6.81 -16.63 12.03
C PRO A 236 -7.97 -15.65 11.78
N LEU A 237 -8.81 -15.45 12.79
CA LEU A 237 -9.93 -14.51 12.66
C LEU A 237 -9.45 -13.05 12.60
N ASN A 238 -8.47 -12.71 13.44
CA ASN A 238 -7.93 -11.35 13.61
C ASN A 238 -6.40 -11.38 13.58
N ALA A 239 -5.80 -10.20 13.52
CA ALA A 239 -4.39 -10.01 13.81
C ALA A 239 -4.06 -10.47 15.24
N ASP A 240 -2.82 -10.91 15.48
CA ASP A 240 -2.31 -11.22 16.82
C ASP A 240 -1.96 -9.91 17.55
N GLY A 241 -2.96 -9.37 18.26
CA GLY A 241 -2.84 -8.09 18.96
C GLY A 241 -1.76 -8.11 20.05
N ASP A 242 -1.63 -9.22 20.77
CA ASP A 242 -0.67 -9.34 21.87
C ASP A 242 0.77 -9.30 21.35
N ALA A 243 1.07 -10.07 20.30
CA ALA A 243 2.38 -10.06 19.66
C ALA A 243 2.75 -8.68 19.04
N ILE A 244 1.76 -7.98 18.46
CA ILE A 244 1.94 -6.64 17.90
C ILE A 244 2.20 -5.62 19.00
N GLU A 245 1.49 -5.70 20.12
CA GLU A 245 1.69 -4.80 21.27
C GLU A 245 3.06 -5.01 21.92
N GLU A 246 3.46 -6.27 22.15
CA GLU A 246 4.78 -6.63 22.68
C GLU A 246 5.90 -6.07 21.78
N LEU A 247 5.80 -6.25 20.46
CA LEU A 247 6.77 -5.68 19.52
C LEU A 247 6.81 -4.15 19.61
N SER A 248 5.66 -3.49 19.67
CA SER A 248 5.59 -2.03 19.77
C SER A 248 6.32 -1.52 21.01
N VAL A 249 6.12 -2.18 22.17
CA VAL A 249 6.78 -1.83 23.44
C VAL A 249 8.29 -2.06 23.33
N ASP A 250 8.73 -3.26 22.88
CA ASP A 250 10.17 -3.59 22.75
C ASP A 250 10.92 -2.60 21.87
N ILE A 251 10.35 -2.22 20.73
CA ILE A 251 10.98 -1.26 19.82
C ILE A 251 11.08 0.13 20.48
N HIS A 252 10.01 0.63 21.10
CA HIS A 252 10.04 1.94 21.75
C HIS A 252 11.06 1.98 22.92
N GLU A 253 11.05 0.96 23.78
CA GLU A 253 11.99 0.90 24.90
C GLU A 253 13.45 0.91 24.45
N ARG A 254 13.80 0.14 23.41
CA ARG A 254 15.16 0.12 22.84
C ARG A 254 15.55 1.47 22.28
N MET A 255 14.68 2.08 21.49
CA MET A 255 14.96 3.37 20.82
C MET A 255 14.99 4.56 21.78
N TRP A 256 14.30 4.48 22.96
CA TRP A 256 14.35 5.55 23.96
C TRP A 256 15.57 5.43 24.88
N ASN A 257 16.19 4.24 24.97
CA ASN A 257 17.36 3.97 25.83
C ASN A 257 18.70 3.99 25.05
N SER A 258 18.64 4.19 23.74
CA SER A 258 19.81 4.33 22.86
C SER A 258 20.20 5.79 22.69
#